data_a748f7ac89ff2b0e99db76c9a846e4a6
#
_entry.id   a748f7ac89ff2b0e99db76c9a846e4a6
#
_cell.length_a   1.000
_cell.length_b   1.000
_cell.length_c   1.000
_cell.angle_alpha   90.00
_cell.angle_beta   90.00
_cell.angle_gamma   90.00
#
_symmetry.space_group_name_H-M   'P 1'
#
loop_
_entity.id
_entity.type
_entity.pdbx_description
1 polymer ?
#
loop_
_entity_poly.entity_id
_entity_poly.type
_entity_poly.pdbx_seq_one_letter_code
_entity_poly.pdbx_strand_id
1 'polypeptide(L)'
;MKKILKFIGKYKIFLVLSVLLATVSVILQLYVPILFGDAIDQIVAEHQVQFDTMWVLLREILVLVAISALATWIMNTINNHMTYHIVQDIRSQAIRHIQRLPLSYLDRHSSGDIVSRIIADTDILSDGILLGFTQLFSGIVTIVVTLIFMFSKNFWITLLVIVLTPMSFLIARFISSRSFEMFHKQSETRGNQTALIDEMIGNQKVVKAFGYEEKASERFAQINADLQKYSQKAVFYSSLTNPSTRFVNNVIYAGVALVGAFMIPGGALTVGGLSVLLSYANQYMKPFNDISSVITEMQNALACANRIFDLLEEEEESPDVEGTINEVKGNVSISHVDFSYDKNHRLIEDFNLEVDPGMRIAIVGPTGCGKTTFINLLMRFYDVDQGNIKIDGKPIDGLSRHALRSSYGMVLQETWIKDGTVRENIAFGKSDATDEDIIRAAKEAHSWEFIERLPKGLDTVLHEDSISQGQKQLLCITRVMLCLPPMLILDEATSSIDTRTEQQIQEAFDKLMKGRTSFIVAHRLSTIRNASLILVMKDGKIIEQGTHEELLAQGGFYNKLYNSQFQAV
;
A
#
# COMPACT_ATOMS: atom_id res chain seq x y z
N MET A 1 0.21 -9.30 16.45
CA MET A 1 0.42 -10.75 16.59
C MET A 1 -0.87 -11.57 16.56
N LYS A 2 -1.87 -11.35 17.45
CA LYS A 2 -3.13 -12.14 17.44
C LYS A 2 -3.86 -12.15 16.07
N LYS A 3 -3.82 -11.05 15.33
CA LYS A 3 -4.45 -10.91 14.01
C LYS A 3 -3.77 -11.79 12.95
N ILE A 4 -2.44 -11.78 12.89
CA ILE A 4 -1.67 -12.66 11.99
C ILE A 4 -1.95 -14.13 12.31
N LEU A 5 -2.01 -14.48 13.60
CA LEU A 5 -2.34 -15.84 14.04
C LEU A 5 -3.74 -16.30 13.56
N LYS A 6 -4.69 -15.39 13.38
CA LYS A 6 -6.02 -15.73 12.81
C LYS A 6 -5.92 -16.17 11.33
N PHE A 7 -5.07 -15.50 10.54
CA PHE A 7 -4.81 -15.90 9.15
C PHE A 7 -4.04 -17.22 9.08
N ILE A 8 -3.00 -17.36 9.92
CA ILE A 8 -2.24 -18.62 10.05
C ILE A 8 -3.14 -19.77 10.51
N GLY A 9 -4.16 -19.50 11.32
CA GLY A 9 -5.11 -20.47 11.83
C GLY A 9 -5.84 -21.29 10.76
N LYS A 10 -6.03 -20.74 9.56
CA LYS A 10 -6.55 -21.46 8.39
C LYS A 10 -5.60 -22.56 7.91
N TYR A 11 -4.30 -22.38 8.13
CA TYR A 11 -3.21 -23.22 7.63
C TYR A 11 -2.53 -24.05 8.73
N LYS A 12 -3.18 -24.20 9.90
CA LYS A 12 -2.61 -24.88 11.09
C LYS A 12 -2.07 -26.29 10.81
N ILE A 13 -2.69 -27.04 9.88
CA ILE A 13 -2.25 -28.38 9.50
C ILE A 13 -0.88 -28.30 8.80
N PHE A 14 -0.71 -27.36 7.88
CA PHE A 14 0.56 -27.13 7.18
C PHE A 14 1.67 -26.67 8.16
N LEU A 15 1.32 -25.84 9.15
CA LEU A 15 2.24 -25.40 10.20
C LEU A 15 2.74 -26.61 11.04
N VAL A 16 1.81 -27.46 11.51
CA VAL A 16 2.17 -28.66 12.28
C VAL A 16 3.04 -29.59 11.43
N LEU A 17 2.69 -29.81 10.17
CA LEU A 17 3.47 -30.64 9.26
C LEU A 17 4.87 -30.07 9.01
N SER A 18 4.99 -28.75 8.85
CA SER A 18 6.29 -28.06 8.71
C SER A 18 7.17 -28.27 9.94
N VAL A 19 6.63 -28.10 11.16
CA VAL A 19 7.37 -28.32 12.42
C VAL A 19 7.79 -29.78 12.58
N LEU A 20 6.92 -30.73 12.22
CA LEU A 20 7.29 -32.17 12.24
C LEU A 20 8.41 -32.46 11.25
N LEU A 21 8.33 -31.97 10.02
CA LEU A 21 9.38 -32.16 9.00
C LEU A 21 10.69 -31.49 9.42
N ALA A 22 10.63 -30.28 10.02
CA ALA A 22 11.81 -29.63 10.59
C ALA A 22 12.48 -30.51 11.67
N THR A 23 11.68 -31.04 12.59
CA THR A 23 12.18 -31.90 13.67
C THR A 23 12.82 -33.18 13.13
N VAL A 24 12.15 -33.83 12.19
CA VAL A 24 12.69 -35.06 11.54
C VAL A 24 13.98 -34.72 10.78
N SER A 25 14.01 -33.64 9.99
CA SER A 25 15.20 -33.24 9.26
C SER A 25 16.38 -32.94 10.18
N VAL A 26 16.16 -32.22 11.28
CA VAL A 26 17.19 -31.91 12.28
C VAL A 26 17.70 -33.16 12.96
N ILE A 27 16.84 -34.10 13.37
CA ILE A 27 17.25 -35.37 13.98
C ILE A 27 18.13 -36.18 13.01
N LEU A 28 17.71 -36.28 11.75
CA LEU A 28 18.50 -37.00 10.74
C LEU A 28 19.86 -36.32 10.50
N GLN A 29 19.90 -34.98 10.42
CA GLN A 29 21.15 -34.24 10.28
C GLN A 29 22.09 -34.41 11.48
N LEU A 30 21.55 -34.49 12.71
CA LEU A 30 22.35 -34.67 13.90
C LEU A 30 22.80 -36.12 14.09
N TYR A 31 22.16 -37.08 13.43
CA TYR A 31 22.62 -38.47 13.46
C TYR A 31 23.84 -38.70 12.56
N VAL A 32 23.99 -37.93 11.47
CA VAL A 32 25.14 -38.03 10.56
C VAL A 32 26.51 -37.86 11.26
N PRO A 33 26.75 -36.85 12.12
CA PRO A 33 27.99 -36.76 12.90
C PRO A 33 28.30 -37.98 13.75
N ILE A 34 27.29 -38.70 14.26
CA ILE A 34 27.52 -39.95 15.03
C ILE A 34 28.15 -41.00 14.12
N LEU A 35 27.55 -41.23 12.95
CA LEU A 35 28.09 -42.20 11.99
C LEU A 35 29.50 -41.82 11.50
N PHE A 36 29.77 -40.51 11.35
CA PHE A 36 31.13 -40.04 11.06
C PHE A 36 32.10 -40.34 12.22
N GLY A 37 31.67 -40.12 13.46
CA GLY A 37 32.48 -40.48 14.64
C GLY A 37 32.78 -41.96 14.70
N ASP A 38 31.76 -42.80 14.51
CA ASP A 38 31.91 -44.25 14.48
C ASP A 38 32.85 -44.69 13.34
N ALA A 39 32.80 -44.02 12.15
CA ALA A 39 33.74 -44.30 11.07
C ALA A 39 35.19 -43.90 11.42
N ILE A 40 35.38 -42.77 12.14
CA ILE A 40 36.70 -42.34 12.61
C ILE A 40 37.26 -43.36 13.61
N ASP A 41 36.42 -43.88 14.50
CA ASP A 41 36.84 -44.86 15.50
C ASP A 41 37.22 -46.22 14.89
N GLN A 42 36.86 -46.52 13.61
CA GLN A 42 37.34 -47.66 12.83
C GLN A 42 38.77 -47.49 12.26
N ILE A 43 39.37 -46.29 12.38
CA ILE A 43 40.70 -45.96 11.82
C ILE A 43 41.77 -45.97 12.92
N VAL A 44 41.60 -46.65 14.00
CA VAL A 44 42.34 -46.47 15.27
C VAL A 44 43.79 -47.01 15.26
N ALA A 45 44.21 -47.81 14.27
CA ALA A 45 45.58 -48.32 14.22
C ALA A 45 46.15 -48.32 12.81
N GLU A 46 47.47 -48.11 12.69
CA GLU A 46 48.23 -48.20 11.47
C GLU A 46 48.03 -49.58 10.82
N HIS A 47 47.55 -49.64 9.58
CA HIS A 47 47.20 -50.84 8.83
C HIS A 47 45.96 -51.63 9.26
N GLN A 48 45.12 -51.16 10.16
CA GLN A 48 43.91 -51.88 10.62
C GLN A 48 42.60 -51.09 10.33
N VAL A 49 42.43 -50.66 9.07
CA VAL A 49 41.19 -50.00 8.62
C VAL A 49 40.19 -51.05 8.13
N GLN A 50 39.00 -51.11 8.75
CA GLN A 50 37.91 -51.98 8.32
C GLN A 50 37.09 -51.33 7.19
N PHE A 51 37.56 -51.45 5.96
CA PHE A 51 36.93 -50.84 4.77
C PHE A 51 35.48 -51.31 4.57
N ASP A 52 35.17 -52.59 4.84
CA ASP A 52 33.79 -53.10 4.69
C ASP A 52 32.80 -52.39 5.60
N THR A 53 33.17 -52.17 6.88
CA THR A 53 32.35 -51.43 7.84
C THR A 53 32.21 -49.96 7.44
N MET A 54 33.30 -49.34 6.95
CA MET A 54 33.28 -47.96 6.47
C MET A 54 32.30 -47.77 5.27
N TRP A 55 32.29 -48.71 4.31
CA TRP A 55 31.37 -48.65 3.19
C TRP A 55 29.90 -48.72 3.63
N VAL A 56 29.57 -49.50 4.64
CA VAL A 56 28.23 -49.58 5.21
C VAL A 56 27.85 -48.22 5.83
N LEU A 57 28.72 -47.66 6.69
CA LEU A 57 28.49 -46.37 7.34
C LEU A 57 28.33 -45.21 6.31
N LEU A 58 29.19 -45.19 5.28
CA LEU A 58 29.09 -44.18 4.20
C LEU A 58 27.76 -44.28 3.46
N ARG A 59 27.30 -45.50 3.17
CA ARG A 59 25.98 -45.70 2.51
C ARG A 59 24.85 -45.23 3.41
N GLU A 60 24.89 -45.53 4.72
CA GLU A 60 23.88 -45.03 5.68
C GLU A 60 23.88 -43.51 5.77
N ILE A 61 25.03 -42.84 5.82
CA ILE A 61 25.16 -41.39 5.78
C ILE A 61 24.51 -40.84 4.53
N LEU A 62 24.80 -41.42 3.33
CA LEU A 62 24.25 -40.96 2.08
C LEU A 62 22.72 -41.05 2.05
N VAL A 63 22.15 -42.14 2.55
CA VAL A 63 20.70 -42.34 2.66
C VAL A 63 20.07 -41.32 3.62
N LEU A 64 20.67 -41.11 4.81
CA LEU A 64 20.18 -40.16 5.79
C LEU A 64 20.20 -38.71 5.25
N VAL A 65 21.30 -38.32 4.57
CA VAL A 65 21.43 -37.02 3.94
C VAL A 65 20.38 -36.83 2.84
N ALA A 66 20.14 -37.86 2.02
CA ALA A 66 19.11 -37.79 0.98
C ALA A 66 17.70 -37.64 1.57
N ILE A 67 17.36 -38.39 2.62
CA ILE A 67 16.07 -38.29 3.29
C ILE A 67 15.91 -36.91 3.96
N SER A 68 16.96 -36.43 4.65
CA SER A 68 16.95 -35.10 5.27
C SER A 68 16.79 -33.97 4.25
N ALA A 69 17.49 -34.07 3.13
CA ALA A 69 17.35 -33.10 2.03
C ALA A 69 15.92 -33.08 1.46
N LEU A 70 15.33 -34.27 1.26
CA LEU A 70 13.94 -34.40 0.79
C LEU A 70 12.96 -33.82 1.82
N ALA A 71 13.13 -34.12 3.11
CA ALA A 71 12.29 -33.57 4.18
C ALA A 71 12.38 -32.03 4.24
N THR A 72 13.59 -31.48 4.12
CA THR A 72 13.81 -30.03 4.08
C THR A 72 13.18 -29.39 2.85
N TRP A 73 13.29 -30.02 1.69
CA TRP A 73 12.67 -29.54 0.45
C TRP A 73 11.15 -29.49 0.54
N ILE A 74 10.52 -30.57 1.07
CA ILE A 74 9.07 -30.62 1.29
C ILE A 74 8.66 -29.54 2.29
N MET A 75 9.38 -29.41 3.41
CA MET A 75 9.12 -28.38 4.43
C MET A 75 9.14 -26.97 3.82
N ASN A 76 10.17 -26.64 3.04
CA ASN A 76 10.30 -25.32 2.42
C ASN A 76 9.18 -25.07 1.39
N THR A 77 8.77 -26.10 0.63
CA THR A 77 7.65 -26.02 -0.30
C THR A 77 6.34 -25.72 0.43
N ILE A 78 6.09 -26.38 1.56
CA ILE A 78 4.91 -26.14 2.42
C ILE A 78 4.95 -24.73 3.00
N ASN A 79 6.09 -24.27 3.52
CA ASN A 79 6.23 -22.94 4.09
C ASN A 79 6.00 -21.83 3.04
N ASN A 80 6.57 -22.00 1.85
CA ASN A 80 6.33 -21.09 0.73
C ASN A 80 4.85 -21.04 0.34
N HIS A 81 4.25 -22.21 0.14
CA HIS A 81 2.83 -22.30 -0.22
C HIS A 81 1.95 -21.61 0.81
N MET A 82 2.15 -21.90 2.10
CA MET A 82 1.41 -21.30 3.21
C MET A 82 1.58 -19.77 3.23
N THR A 83 2.82 -19.29 3.13
CA THR A 83 3.13 -17.86 3.22
C THR A 83 2.47 -17.08 2.08
N TYR A 84 2.64 -17.53 0.84
CA TYR A 84 2.07 -16.83 -0.32
C TYR A 84 0.53 -16.82 -0.31
N HIS A 85 -0.11 -17.88 0.15
CA HIS A 85 -1.57 -17.88 0.29
C HIS A 85 -2.08 -16.97 1.40
N ILE A 86 -1.37 -16.88 2.55
CA ILE A 86 -1.69 -15.93 3.62
C ILE A 86 -1.62 -14.49 3.08
N VAL A 87 -0.55 -14.18 2.36
CA VAL A 87 -0.34 -12.84 1.79
C VAL A 87 -1.37 -12.52 0.70
N GLN A 88 -1.70 -13.48 -0.16
CA GLN A 88 -2.78 -13.35 -1.15
C GLN A 88 -4.13 -13.05 -0.49
N ASP A 89 -4.47 -13.77 0.60
CA ASP A 89 -5.70 -13.53 1.36
C ASP A 89 -5.73 -12.10 1.93
N ILE A 90 -4.61 -11.65 2.53
CA ILE A 90 -4.49 -10.31 3.10
C ILE A 90 -4.65 -9.24 2.01
N ARG A 91 -3.92 -9.34 0.90
CA ARG A 91 -4.04 -8.40 -0.24
C ARG A 91 -5.46 -8.34 -0.80
N SER A 92 -6.07 -9.50 -0.99
CA SER A 92 -7.42 -9.58 -1.53
C SER A 92 -8.45 -8.96 -0.58
N GLN A 93 -8.25 -9.09 0.74
CA GLN A 93 -9.09 -8.43 1.73
C GLN A 93 -8.85 -6.93 1.75
N ALA A 94 -7.59 -6.48 1.70
CA ALA A 94 -7.24 -5.06 1.68
C ALA A 94 -7.86 -4.33 0.48
N ILE A 95 -7.74 -4.90 -0.73
CA ILE A 95 -8.34 -4.31 -1.94
C ILE A 95 -9.87 -4.25 -1.83
N ARG A 96 -10.52 -5.32 -1.35
CA ARG A 96 -11.98 -5.31 -1.17
C ARG A 96 -12.43 -4.32 -0.11
N HIS A 97 -11.66 -4.18 0.95
CA HIS A 97 -11.97 -3.26 2.03
C HIS A 97 -11.84 -1.79 1.59
N ILE A 98 -10.77 -1.45 0.86
CA ILE A 98 -10.58 -0.09 0.31
C ILE A 98 -11.76 0.36 -0.55
N GLN A 99 -12.34 -0.55 -1.34
CA GLN A 99 -13.51 -0.22 -2.16
C GLN A 99 -14.79 0.06 -1.35
N ARG A 100 -14.78 -0.25 -0.05
CA ARG A 100 -15.89 0.00 0.88
C ARG A 100 -15.61 1.10 1.88
N LEU A 101 -14.39 1.64 1.86
CA LEU A 101 -14.04 2.76 2.74
C LEU A 101 -14.74 4.04 2.27
N PRO A 102 -15.11 4.92 3.21
CA PRO A 102 -15.64 6.23 2.87
C PRO A 102 -14.59 7.08 2.16
N LEU A 103 -15.03 7.97 1.28
CA LEU A 103 -14.13 8.86 0.53
C LEU A 103 -13.26 9.72 1.48
N SER A 104 -13.77 10.05 2.66
CA SER A 104 -13.04 10.76 3.71
C SER A 104 -11.74 10.10 4.13
N TYR A 105 -11.65 8.77 4.06
CA TYR A 105 -10.40 8.05 4.31
C TYR A 105 -9.38 8.29 3.20
N LEU A 106 -9.83 8.22 1.94
CA LEU A 106 -8.97 8.43 0.77
C LEU A 106 -8.47 9.87 0.70
N ASP A 107 -9.30 10.84 1.07
CA ASP A 107 -8.93 12.26 1.09
C ASP A 107 -7.89 12.60 2.17
N ARG A 108 -7.88 11.86 3.29
CA ARG A 108 -6.91 12.03 4.39
C ARG A 108 -5.58 11.32 4.19
N HIS A 109 -5.52 10.34 3.28
CA HIS A 109 -4.34 9.51 3.04
C HIS A 109 -3.88 9.64 1.60
N SER A 110 -2.59 9.79 1.38
CA SER A 110 -2.06 9.81 0.02
C SER A 110 -2.24 8.45 -0.67
N SER A 111 -2.58 8.48 -1.96
CA SER A 111 -2.69 7.26 -2.77
C SER A 111 -1.41 6.41 -2.73
N GLY A 112 -0.24 7.07 -2.66
CA GLY A 112 1.06 6.40 -2.54
C GLY A 112 1.21 5.63 -1.22
N ASP A 113 0.73 6.17 -0.09
CA ASP A 113 0.76 5.45 1.21
C ASP A 113 -0.14 4.21 1.17
N ILE A 114 -1.36 4.34 0.63
CA ILE A 114 -2.30 3.22 0.49
C ILE A 114 -1.71 2.11 -0.40
N VAL A 115 -1.16 2.46 -1.56
CA VAL A 115 -0.50 1.51 -2.48
C VAL A 115 0.71 0.86 -1.80
N SER A 116 1.52 1.62 -1.06
CA SER A 116 2.66 1.10 -0.31
C SER A 116 2.24 0.06 0.73
N ARG A 117 1.14 0.30 1.47
CA ARG A 117 0.59 -0.67 2.44
C ARG A 117 0.16 -1.97 1.79
N ILE A 118 -0.43 -1.91 0.58
CA ILE A 118 -0.91 -3.11 -0.14
C ILE A 118 0.24 -3.89 -0.78
N ILE A 119 1.25 -3.22 -1.32
CA ILE A 119 2.34 -3.85 -2.07
C ILE A 119 3.55 -4.05 -1.15
N ALA A 120 4.24 -2.98 -0.78
CA ALA A 120 5.52 -3.06 -0.09
C ALA A 120 5.39 -3.66 1.32
N ASP A 121 4.41 -3.22 2.12
CA ASP A 121 4.25 -3.73 3.49
C ASP A 121 3.83 -5.21 3.49
N THR A 122 3.01 -5.64 2.52
CA THR A 122 2.64 -7.06 2.40
C THR A 122 3.80 -7.93 1.93
N ASP A 123 4.73 -7.42 1.11
CA ASP A 123 5.95 -8.15 0.73
C ASP A 123 6.88 -8.32 1.94
N ILE A 124 7.11 -7.25 2.70
CA ILE A 124 7.91 -7.31 3.94
C ILE A 124 7.27 -8.26 4.96
N LEU A 125 5.94 -8.26 5.07
CA LEU A 125 5.22 -9.21 5.92
C LEU A 125 5.41 -10.65 5.43
N SER A 126 5.37 -10.89 4.12
CA SER A 126 5.63 -12.20 3.51
C SER A 126 7.02 -12.73 3.90
N ASP A 127 8.05 -11.90 3.71
CA ASP A 127 9.42 -12.26 4.03
C ASP A 127 9.60 -12.56 5.52
N GLY A 128 9.03 -11.74 6.39
CA GLY A 128 9.08 -11.96 7.83
C GLY A 128 8.37 -13.24 8.29
N ILE A 129 7.21 -13.57 7.70
CA ILE A 129 6.50 -14.82 7.98
C ILE A 129 7.34 -16.02 7.51
N LEU A 130 7.89 -15.96 6.30
CA LEU A 130 8.69 -17.02 5.72
C LEU A 130 9.97 -17.27 6.55
N LEU A 131 10.69 -16.19 6.91
CA LEU A 131 11.87 -16.28 7.78
C LEU A 131 11.52 -16.83 9.17
N GLY A 132 10.38 -16.41 9.73
CA GLY A 132 9.89 -16.94 11.01
C GLY A 132 9.69 -18.44 10.96
N PHE A 133 9.04 -18.96 9.92
CA PHE A 133 8.79 -20.40 9.80
C PHE A 133 10.05 -21.20 9.44
N THR A 134 10.89 -20.70 8.53
CA THR A 134 12.04 -21.46 8.03
C THR A 134 13.26 -21.38 8.93
N GLN A 135 13.52 -20.22 9.54
CA GLN A 135 14.76 -20.02 10.32
C GLN A 135 14.51 -20.03 11.84
N LEU A 136 13.49 -19.32 12.34
CA LEU A 136 13.27 -19.25 13.78
C LEU A 136 12.84 -20.61 14.35
N PHE A 137 11.81 -21.24 13.76
CA PHE A 137 11.35 -22.55 14.24
C PHE A 137 12.40 -23.63 14.08
N SER A 138 13.01 -23.73 12.90
CA SER A 138 14.09 -24.69 12.66
C SER A 138 15.29 -24.44 13.57
N GLY A 139 15.64 -23.17 13.82
CA GLY A 139 16.72 -22.79 14.73
C GLY A 139 16.45 -23.23 16.17
N ILE A 140 15.25 -22.98 16.69
CA ILE A 140 14.85 -23.43 18.04
C ILE A 140 14.90 -24.94 18.13
N VAL A 141 14.34 -25.65 17.14
CA VAL A 141 14.38 -27.13 17.11
C VAL A 141 15.84 -27.62 17.08
N THR A 142 16.69 -27.01 16.25
CA THR A 142 18.11 -27.36 16.17
C THR A 142 18.81 -27.18 17.53
N ILE A 143 18.61 -26.05 18.21
CA ILE A 143 19.21 -25.81 19.54
C ILE A 143 18.79 -26.89 20.54
N VAL A 144 17.47 -27.13 20.66
CA VAL A 144 16.94 -28.10 21.65
C VAL A 144 17.41 -29.52 21.37
N VAL A 145 17.27 -29.97 20.12
CA VAL A 145 17.64 -31.34 19.74
C VAL A 145 19.15 -31.55 19.83
N THR A 146 19.97 -30.57 19.40
CA THR A 146 21.43 -30.66 19.53
C THR A 146 21.86 -30.77 20.99
N LEU A 147 21.26 -30.00 21.91
CA LEU A 147 21.55 -30.13 23.34
C LEU A 147 21.21 -31.52 23.88
N ILE A 148 20.07 -32.10 23.48
CA ILE A 148 19.68 -33.44 23.88
C ILE A 148 20.74 -34.46 23.42
N PHE A 149 21.16 -34.37 22.15
CA PHE A 149 22.20 -35.25 21.60
C PHE A 149 23.58 -35.05 22.29
N MET A 150 23.97 -33.81 22.58
CA MET A 150 25.20 -33.49 23.28
C MET A 150 25.19 -34.06 24.71
N PHE A 151 24.08 -33.89 25.45
CA PHE A 151 23.94 -34.47 26.79
C PHE A 151 24.03 -36.02 26.79
N SER A 152 23.50 -36.67 25.75
CA SER A 152 23.58 -38.12 25.60
C SER A 152 25.03 -38.61 25.37
N LYS A 153 25.92 -37.76 24.82
CA LYS A 153 27.32 -38.12 24.57
C LYS A 153 28.23 -37.74 25.72
N ASN A 154 28.16 -36.50 26.26
CA ASN A 154 28.98 -36.10 27.39
C ASN A 154 28.37 -34.91 28.14
N PHE A 155 28.08 -35.12 29.44
CA PHE A 155 27.47 -34.10 30.29
C PHE A 155 28.36 -32.86 30.50
N TRP A 156 29.66 -33.06 30.80
CA TRP A 156 30.58 -31.98 31.15
C TRP A 156 30.91 -31.07 29.99
N ILE A 157 31.11 -31.64 28.81
CA ILE A 157 31.36 -30.86 27.58
C ILE A 157 30.11 -30.07 27.21
N THR A 158 28.92 -30.65 27.35
CA THR A 158 27.67 -29.93 27.09
C THR A 158 27.47 -28.77 28.05
N LEU A 159 27.77 -28.96 29.33
CA LEU A 159 27.72 -27.90 30.34
C LEU A 159 28.69 -26.76 30.01
N LEU A 160 29.92 -27.07 29.55
CA LEU A 160 30.89 -26.07 29.10
C LEU A 160 30.31 -25.22 27.97
N VAL A 161 29.71 -25.86 26.95
CA VAL A 161 29.10 -25.12 25.80
C VAL A 161 27.98 -24.22 26.28
N ILE A 162 27.08 -24.70 27.15
CA ILE A 162 25.96 -23.90 27.69
C ILE A 162 26.48 -22.69 28.48
N VAL A 163 27.52 -22.87 29.31
CA VAL A 163 28.08 -21.78 30.13
C VAL A 163 28.78 -20.71 29.27
N LEU A 164 29.42 -21.11 28.17
CA LEU A 164 30.11 -20.16 27.28
C LEU A 164 29.16 -19.47 26.29
N THR A 165 28.01 -20.04 25.98
CA THR A 165 27.03 -19.48 25.00
C THR A 165 26.57 -18.06 25.35
N PRO A 166 26.25 -17.68 26.62
CA PRO A 166 25.83 -16.31 26.94
C PRO A 166 26.85 -15.23 26.56
N MET A 167 28.15 -15.58 26.50
CA MET A 167 29.18 -14.63 26.04
C MET A 167 28.97 -14.20 24.58
N SER A 168 28.56 -15.13 23.71
CA SER A 168 28.20 -14.83 22.33
C SER A 168 27.01 -13.87 22.26
N PHE A 169 26.00 -14.11 23.08
CA PHE A 169 24.80 -13.25 23.13
C PHE A 169 25.11 -11.83 23.64
N LEU A 170 25.97 -11.69 24.66
CA LEU A 170 26.35 -10.38 25.18
C LEU A 170 27.12 -9.53 24.15
N ILE A 171 28.06 -10.17 23.43
CA ILE A 171 28.82 -9.50 22.36
C ILE A 171 27.90 -9.12 21.21
N ALA A 172 27.05 -10.05 20.75
CA ALA A 172 26.09 -9.79 19.69
C ALA A 172 25.14 -8.64 20.04
N ARG A 173 24.63 -8.60 21.29
CA ARG A 173 23.76 -7.51 21.78
C ARG A 173 24.47 -6.15 21.79
N PHE A 174 25.72 -6.12 22.25
CA PHE A 174 26.50 -4.88 22.26
C PHE A 174 26.71 -4.31 20.85
N ILE A 175 27.12 -5.16 19.91
CA ILE A 175 27.35 -4.75 18.52
C ILE A 175 26.04 -4.35 17.84
N SER A 176 24.98 -5.15 18.00
CA SER A 176 23.66 -4.90 17.42
C SER A 176 23.08 -3.57 17.89
N SER A 177 23.19 -3.24 19.17
CA SER A 177 22.72 -1.96 19.72
C SER A 177 23.42 -0.75 19.07
N ARG A 178 24.74 -0.84 18.86
CA ARG A 178 25.52 0.22 18.20
C ARG A 178 25.22 0.31 16.70
N SER A 179 25.08 -0.82 16.06
CA SER A 179 24.71 -0.90 14.65
C SER A 179 23.33 -0.30 14.41
N PHE A 180 22.34 -0.63 15.24
CA PHE A 180 20.98 -0.12 15.14
C PHE A 180 20.92 1.41 15.26
N GLU A 181 21.62 2.00 16.23
CA GLU A 181 21.68 3.45 16.38
C GLU A 181 22.21 4.13 15.10
N MET A 182 23.25 3.57 14.49
CA MET A 182 23.85 4.13 13.27
C MET A 182 22.96 3.94 12.05
N PHE A 183 22.30 2.78 11.91
CA PHE A 183 21.32 2.56 10.83
C PHE A 183 20.11 3.50 10.96
N HIS A 184 19.65 3.77 12.17
CA HIS A 184 18.56 4.71 12.40
C HIS A 184 18.94 6.13 11.91
N LYS A 185 20.12 6.62 12.32
CA LYS A 185 20.65 7.93 11.86
C LYS A 185 20.89 7.96 10.34
N GLN A 186 21.37 6.87 9.77
CA GLN A 186 21.52 6.73 8.32
C GLN A 186 20.16 6.82 7.60
N SER A 187 19.14 6.13 8.11
CA SER A 187 17.80 6.13 7.52
C SER A 187 17.16 7.52 7.58
N GLU A 188 17.25 8.20 8.72
CA GLU A 188 16.78 9.58 8.90
C GLU A 188 17.47 10.56 7.94
N THR A 189 18.81 10.48 7.87
CA THR A 189 19.59 11.37 6.98
C THR A 189 19.30 11.07 5.50
N ARG A 190 19.09 9.80 5.15
CA ARG A 190 18.66 9.40 3.79
C ARG A 190 17.28 9.95 3.45
N GLY A 191 16.34 9.94 4.40
CA GLY A 191 15.02 10.57 4.24
C GLY A 191 15.14 12.06 3.92
N ASN A 192 15.97 12.79 4.68
CA ASN A 192 16.24 14.21 4.45
C ASN A 192 16.90 14.46 3.07
N GLN A 193 17.81 13.58 2.64
CA GLN A 193 18.44 13.67 1.34
C GLN A 193 17.41 13.45 0.20
N THR A 194 16.57 12.43 0.33
CA THR A 194 15.52 12.13 -0.65
C THR A 194 14.53 13.29 -0.76
N ALA A 195 14.09 13.85 0.37
CA ALA A 195 13.19 15.01 0.37
C ALA A 195 13.80 16.22 -0.34
N LEU A 196 15.11 16.51 -0.12
CA LEU A 196 15.79 17.59 -0.83
C LEU A 196 15.88 17.31 -2.34
N ILE A 197 16.20 16.09 -2.73
CA ILE A 197 16.26 15.69 -4.16
C ILE A 197 14.90 15.89 -4.81
N ASP A 198 13.84 15.41 -4.19
CA ASP A 198 12.46 15.52 -4.70
C ASP A 198 12.05 16.99 -4.84
N GLU A 199 12.34 17.82 -3.83
CA GLU A 199 12.09 19.26 -3.85
C GLU A 199 12.83 19.94 -5.00
N MET A 200 14.12 19.66 -5.17
CA MET A 200 14.95 20.33 -6.18
C MET A 200 14.66 19.84 -7.60
N ILE A 201 14.44 18.54 -7.79
CA ILE A 201 14.11 17.98 -9.12
C ILE A 201 12.70 18.35 -9.52
N GLY A 202 11.72 18.20 -8.62
CA GLY A 202 10.32 18.57 -8.89
C GLY A 202 10.16 20.02 -9.28
N ASN A 203 11.00 20.92 -8.71
CA ASN A 203 10.99 22.35 -8.99
C ASN A 203 12.18 22.83 -9.83
N GLN A 204 12.75 21.95 -10.69
CA GLN A 204 13.97 22.27 -11.46
C GLN A 204 13.87 23.57 -12.29
N LYS A 205 12.68 23.87 -12.84
CA LYS A 205 12.45 25.13 -13.58
C LYS A 205 12.63 26.36 -12.68
N VAL A 206 12.17 26.27 -11.43
CA VAL A 206 12.26 27.36 -10.44
C VAL A 206 13.72 27.49 -9.98
N VAL A 207 14.38 26.37 -9.67
CA VAL A 207 15.79 26.33 -9.28
C VAL A 207 16.65 27.06 -10.33
N LYS A 208 16.44 26.74 -11.62
CA LYS A 208 17.15 27.39 -12.74
C LYS A 208 16.77 28.87 -12.92
N ALA A 209 15.48 29.19 -12.81
CA ALA A 209 15.02 30.58 -12.99
C ALA A 209 15.59 31.54 -11.95
N PHE A 210 15.88 31.06 -10.75
CA PHE A 210 16.44 31.86 -9.64
C PHE A 210 17.95 31.65 -9.43
N GLY A 211 18.63 30.85 -10.25
CA GLY A 211 20.07 30.56 -10.12
C GLY A 211 20.45 29.93 -8.78
N TYR A 212 19.58 29.00 -8.27
CA TYR A 212 19.73 28.42 -6.95
C TYR A 212 20.58 27.13 -6.95
N GLU A 213 21.16 26.73 -8.10
CA GLU A 213 21.84 25.46 -8.31
C GLU A 213 23.03 25.25 -7.36
N GLU A 214 23.84 26.31 -7.16
CA GLU A 214 25.03 26.24 -6.30
C GLU A 214 24.63 26.00 -4.83
N LYS A 215 23.66 26.74 -4.33
CA LYS A 215 23.13 26.56 -2.96
C LYS A 215 22.46 25.21 -2.74
N ALA A 216 21.73 24.72 -3.74
CA ALA A 216 21.14 23.38 -3.70
C ALA A 216 22.23 22.30 -3.62
N SER A 217 23.30 22.44 -4.41
CA SER A 217 24.45 21.54 -4.41
C SER A 217 25.21 21.57 -3.08
N GLU A 218 25.43 22.73 -2.50
CA GLU A 218 26.06 22.87 -1.18
C GLU A 218 25.24 22.18 -0.08
N ARG A 219 23.91 22.41 -0.06
CA ARG A 219 23.02 21.78 0.90
C ARG A 219 23.01 20.26 0.73
N PHE A 220 22.98 19.78 -0.52
CA PHE A 220 23.08 18.36 -0.83
C PHE A 220 24.40 17.77 -0.34
N ALA A 221 25.53 18.46 -0.58
CA ALA A 221 26.86 18.01 -0.17
C ALA A 221 26.98 17.87 1.35
N GLN A 222 26.38 18.77 2.13
CA GLN A 222 26.34 18.69 3.60
C GLN A 222 25.59 17.44 4.08
N ILE A 223 24.37 17.24 3.57
CA ILE A 223 23.54 16.06 3.94
C ILE A 223 24.23 14.77 3.50
N ASN A 224 24.84 14.77 2.31
CA ASN A 224 25.55 13.60 1.77
C ASN A 224 26.80 13.25 2.60
N ALA A 225 27.54 14.26 3.12
CA ALA A 225 28.67 14.03 4.00
C ALA A 225 28.23 13.40 5.35
N ASP A 226 27.11 13.84 5.92
CA ASP A 226 26.54 13.23 7.12
C ASP A 226 26.05 11.80 6.83
N LEU A 227 25.39 11.59 5.71
CA LEU A 227 24.96 10.26 5.27
C LEU A 227 26.13 9.31 5.09
N GLN A 228 27.22 9.77 4.47
CA GLN A 228 28.46 9.00 4.33
C GLN A 228 29.01 8.58 5.70
N LYS A 229 29.09 9.52 6.66
CA LYS A 229 29.59 9.26 8.01
C LYS A 229 28.77 8.22 8.77
N TYR A 230 27.43 8.34 8.72
CA TYR A 230 26.53 7.38 9.39
C TYR A 230 26.54 6.03 8.66
N SER A 231 26.53 6.02 7.32
CA SER A 231 26.62 4.80 6.53
C SER A 231 27.90 4.03 6.80
N GLN A 232 29.05 4.72 6.84
CA GLN A 232 30.33 4.09 7.13
C GLN A 232 30.33 3.45 8.52
N LYS A 233 29.82 4.16 9.55
CA LYS A 233 29.73 3.62 10.92
C LYS A 233 28.74 2.46 11.02
N ALA A 234 27.58 2.57 10.36
CA ALA A 234 26.56 1.50 10.34
C ALA A 234 27.14 0.21 9.73
N VAL A 235 27.79 0.33 8.57
CA VAL A 235 28.44 -0.81 7.90
C VAL A 235 29.59 -1.36 8.74
N PHE A 236 30.41 -0.49 9.35
CA PHE A 236 31.52 -0.93 10.23
C PHE A 236 31.01 -1.76 11.41
N TYR A 237 30.03 -1.27 12.19
CA TYR A 237 29.49 -2.02 13.31
C TYR A 237 28.78 -3.30 12.85
N SER A 238 28.02 -3.24 11.77
CA SER A 238 27.34 -4.42 11.20
C SER A 238 28.36 -5.50 10.77
N SER A 239 29.46 -5.08 10.16
CA SER A 239 30.53 -5.98 9.70
C SER A 239 31.27 -6.66 10.86
N LEU A 240 31.28 -6.07 12.05
CA LEU A 240 31.90 -6.69 13.24
C LEU A 240 31.09 -7.86 13.79
N THR A 241 29.81 -7.99 13.47
CA THR A 241 28.93 -9.04 14.02
C THR A 241 29.45 -10.44 13.69
N ASN A 242 29.68 -10.72 12.40
CA ASN A 242 30.14 -12.05 11.96
C ASN A 242 31.53 -12.44 12.49
N PRO A 243 32.58 -11.58 12.41
CA PRO A 243 33.88 -11.91 12.99
C PRO A 243 33.84 -12.14 14.50
N SER A 244 33.05 -11.33 15.23
CA SER A 244 32.96 -11.44 16.69
C SER A 244 32.23 -12.70 17.12
N THR A 245 31.13 -13.06 16.48
CA THR A 245 30.42 -14.31 16.76
C THR A 245 31.27 -15.52 16.39
N ARG A 246 31.97 -15.49 15.23
CA ARG A 246 32.92 -16.55 14.86
C ARG A 246 34.07 -16.69 15.86
N PHE A 247 34.59 -15.60 16.41
CA PHE A 247 35.62 -15.64 17.44
C PHE A 247 35.11 -16.38 18.66
N VAL A 248 33.93 -16.07 19.17
CA VAL A 248 33.33 -16.78 20.33
C VAL A 248 33.08 -18.26 20.01
N ASN A 249 32.57 -18.53 18.81
CA ASN A 249 32.34 -19.92 18.37
C ASN A 249 33.66 -20.72 18.37
N ASN A 250 34.74 -20.11 17.88
CA ASN A 250 36.06 -20.75 17.87
C ASN A 250 36.62 -20.92 19.30
N VAL A 251 36.35 -20.01 20.24
CA VAL A 251 36.73 -20.19 21.65
C VAL A 251 35.95 -21.36 22.25
N ILE A 252 34.66 -21.49 22.01
CA ILE A 252 33.85 -22.63 22.45
C ILE A 252 34.38 -23.92 21.83
N TYR A 253 34.61 -23.92 20.51
CA TYR A 253 35.15 -25.08 19.80
C TYR A 253 36.53 -25.52 20.35
N ALA A 254 37.44 -24.57 20.60
CA ALA A 254 38.73 -24.84 21.21
C ALA A 254 38.57 -25.37 22.65
N GLY A 255 37.64 -24.86 23.43
CA GLY A 255 37.30 -25.36 24.76
C GLY A 255 36.82 -26.82 24.74
N VAL A 256 35.88 -27.11 23.81
CA VAL A 256 35.40 -28.50 23.60
C VAL A 256 36.53 -29.43 23.16
N ALA A 257 37.39 -29.01 22.24
CA ALA A 257 38.55 -29.76 21.76
C ALA A 257 39.53 -30.03 22.90
N LEU A 258 39.86 -29.03 23.69
CA LEU A 258 40.82 -29.14 24.78
C LEU A 258 40.32 -30.08 25.90
N VAL A 259 39.08 -29.85 26.39
CA VAL A 259 38.48 -30.69 27.44
C VAL A 259 38.28 -32.12 26.93
N GLY A 260 37.79 -32.29 25.69
CA GLY A 260 37.60 -33.60 25.10
C GLY A 260 38.90 -34.36 24.89
N ALA A 261 39.98 -33.66 24.46
CA ALA A 261 41.31 -34.28 24.31
C ALA A 261 41.86 -34.80 25.65
N PHE A 262 41.64 -34.09 26.75
CA PHE A 262 42.03 -34.56 28.10
C PHE A 262 41.19 -35.76 28.58
N MET A 263 39.99 -35.98 28.05
CA MET A 263 39.13 -37.11 28.43
C MET A 263 39.44 -38.40 27.67
N ILE A 264 40.12 -38.32 26.52
CA ILE A 264 40.47 -39.49 25.68
C ILE A 264 41.45 -40.46 26.39
N PRO A 265 42.58 -40.02 26.97
CA PRO A 265 43.52 -40.94 27.62
C PRO A 265 42.90 -41.68 28.81
N GLY A 266 41.90 -41.08 29.45
CA GLY A 266 41.15 -41.70 30.55
C GLY A 266 40.05 -42.68 30.11
N GLY A 267 39.87 -42.90 28.81
CA GLY A 267 38.84 -43.79 28.26
C GLY A 267 37.40 -43.26 28.39
N ALA A 268 37.22 -42.01 28.83
CA ALA A 268 35.90 -41.42 29.00
C ALA A 268 35.28 -40.90 27.69
N LEU A 269 36.10 -40.77 26.63
CA LEU A 269 35.69 -40.33 25.30
C LEU A 269 36.58 -40.96 24.23
N THR A 270 36.02 -41.31 23.05
CA THR A 270 36.77 -41.74 21.89
C THR A 270 37.15 -40.55 21.00
N VAL A 271 38.08 -40.75 20.05
CA VAL A 271 38.44 -39.73 19.06
C VAL A 271 37.23 -39.37 18.18
N GLY A 272 36.47 -40.40 17.74
CA GLY A 272 35.22 -40.20 17.00
C GLY A 272 34.18 -39.49 17.83
N GLY A 273 34.03 -39.85 19.13
CA GLY A 273 33.13 -39.16 20.06
C GLY A 273 33.45 -37.66 20.23
N LEU A 274 34.75 -37.30 20.28
CA LEU A 274 35.19 -35.90 20.27
C LEU A 274 34.79 -35.19 18.95
N SER A 275 34.99 -35.84 17.80
CA SER A 275 34.59 -35.29 16.50
C SER A 275 33.08 -35.00 16.43
N VAL A 276 32.26 -35.92 17.01
CA VAL A 276 30.81 -35.73 17.13
C VAL A 276 30.48 -34.48 17.94
N LEU A 277 31.09 -34.32 19.13
CA LEU A 277 30.83 -33.19 20.01
C LEU A 277 31.28 -31.85 19.40
N LEU A 278 32.39 -31.83 18.66
CA LEU A 278 32.85 -30.67 17.90
C LEU A 278 31.86 -30.27 16.78
N SER A 279 31.32 -31.27 16.07
CA SER A 279 30.28 -31.06 15.07
C SER A 279 29.00 -30.49 15.68
N TYR A 280 28.59 -31.04 16.83
CA TYR A 280 27.41 -30.55 17.57
C TYR A 280 27.60 -29.13 18.11
N ALA A 281 28.79 -28.80 18.64
CA ALA A 281 29.10 -27.44 19.08
C ALA A 281 28.92 -26.42 17.93
N ASN A 282 29.40 -26.76 16.73
CA ASN A 282 29.19 -25.92 15.54
C ASN A 282 27.70 -25.80 15.13
N GLN A 283 26.97 -26.91 15.11
CA GLN A 283 25.55 -26.93 14.76
C GLN A 283 24.69 -26.19 15.79
N TYR A 284 25.02 -26.31 17.09
CA TYR A 284 24.36 -25.58 18.16
C TYR A 284 24.52 -24.07 18.06
N MET A 285 25.72 -23.60 17.65
CA MET A 285 26.02 -22.18 17.57
C MET A 285 25.45 -21.49 16.34
N LYS A 286 25.19 -22.22 15.25
CA LYS A 286 24.70 -21.67 13.99
C LYS A 286 23.40 -20.87 14.12
N PRO A 287 22.32 -21.38 14.76
CA PRO A 287 21.07 -20.64 14.91
C PRO A 287 21.21 -19.33 15.69
N PHE A 288 22.17 -19.22 16.63
CA PHE A 288 22.38 -17.98 17.38
C PHE A 288 22.90 -16.84 16.50
N ASN A 289 23.65 -17.16 15.44
CA ASN A 289 24.11 -16.16 14.47
C ASN A 289 22.94 -15.66 13.60
N ASP A 290 22.00 -16.54 13.26
CA ASP A 290 20.89 -16.25 12.36
C ASP A 290 19.72 -15.57 13.11
N ILE A 291 19.50 -15.88 14.39
CA ILE A 291 18.37 -15.36 15.20
C ILE A 291 18.36 -13.82 15.24
N SER A 292 19.52 -13.19 15.32
CA SER A 292 19.59 -11.72 15.42
C SER A 292 19.03 -11.02 14.18
N SER A 293 19.35 -11.51 12.98
CA SER A 293 18.81 -10.98 11.73
C SER A 293 17.31 -11.28 11.58
N VAL A 294 16.91 -12.50 11.91
CA VAL A 294 15.50 -12.93 11.86
C VAL A 294 14.61 -12.09 12.78
N ILE A 295 15.08 -11.79 14.01
CA ILE A 295 14.33 -10.93 14.94
C ILE A 295 14.10 -9.55 14.36
N THR A 296 15.11 -8.95 13.72
CA THR A 296 14.98 -7.63 13.09
C THR A 296 13.97 -7.65 11.96
N GLU A 297 14.06 -8.63 11.06
CA GLU A 297 13.11 -8.78 9.96
C GLU A 297 11.68 -9.06 10.45
N MET A 298 11.53 -9.85 11.52
CA MET A 298 10.22 -10.06 12.15
C MET A 298 9.66 -8.78 12.79
N GLN A 299 10.49 -7.92 13.37
CA GLN A 299 10.04 -6.64 13.91
C GLN A 299 9.55 -5.71 12.78
N ASN A 300 10.29 -5.66 11.67
CA ASN A 300 9.88 -4.92 10.47
C ASN A 300 8.54 -5.46 9.92
N ALA A 301 8.43 -6.77 9.77
CA ALA A 301 7.21 -7.43 9.32
C ALA A 301 6.01 -7.17 10.25
N LEU A 302 6.23 -7.14 11.57
CA LEU A 302 5.19 -6.79 12.54
C LEU A 302 4.75 -5.33 12.44
N ALA A 303 5.68 -4.40 12.20
CA ALA A 303 5.36 -3.00 11.97
C ALA A 303 4.51 -2.82 10.69
N CYS A 304 4.91 -3.45 9.59
CA CYS A 304 4.16 -3.47 8.34
C CYS A 304 2.78 -4.13 8.51
N ALA A 305 2.72 -5.25 9.24
CA ALA A 305 1.45 -5.91 9.55
C ALA A 305 0.49 -5.00 10.31
N ASN A 306 0.96 -4.23 11.29
CA ASN A 306 0.10 -3.29 12.02
C ASN A 306 -0.48 -2.26 11.06
N ARG A 307 0.32 -1.65 10.17
CA ARG A 307 -0.16 -0.68 9.18
C ARG A 307 -1.22 -1.27 8.22
N ILE A 308 -1.04 -2.54 7.82
CA ILE A 308 -2.03 -3.25 6.99
C ILE A 308 -3.31 -3.51 7.79
N PHE A 309 -3.20 -3.93 9.05
CA PHE A 309 -4.37 -4.20 9.89
C PHE A 309 -5.09 -2.93 10.32
N ASP A 310 -4.39 -1.82 10.51
CA ASP A 310 -5.01 -0.53 10.74
C ASP A 310 -5.90 -0.14 9.54
N LEU A 311 -5.42 -0.37 8.31
CA LEU A 311 -6.23 -0.20 7.10
C LEU A 311 -7.44 -1.14 7.06
N LEU A 312 -7.28 -2.42 7.46
CA LEU A 312 -8.36 -3.42 7.44
C LEU A 312 -9.40 -3.25 8.55
N GLU A 313 -9.11 -2.46 9.57
CA GLU A 313 -10.00 -2.16 10.71
C GLU A 313 -10.65 -0.80 10.61
N GLU A 314 -10.30 -0.03 9.60
CA GLU A 314 -10.95 1.24 9.33
C GLU A 314 -12.45 1.02 9.09
N GLU A 315 -13.28 1.93 9.58
CA GLU A 315 -14.72 1.79 9.46
C GLU A 315 -15.16 1.87 7.98
N GLU A 316 -15.89 0.86 7.54
CA GLU A 316 -16.49 0.88 6.21
C GLU A 316 -17.54 1.99 6.10
N GLU A 317 -17.82 2.43 4.88
CA GLU A 317 -18.92 3.34 4.58
C GLU A 317 -20.22 2.80 5.19
N SER A 318 -21.10 3.69 5.68
CA SER A 318 -22.38 3.30 6.27
C SER A 318 -23.11 2.28 5.39
N PRO A 319 -23.77 1.25 5.95
CA PRO A 319 -24.45 0.24 5.15
C PRO A 319 -25.38 0.87 4.11
N ASP A 320 -25.34 0.36 2.87
CA ASP A 320 -26.22 0.82 1.82
C ASP A 320 -27.64 0.29 2.07
N VAL A 321 -28.64 1.09 1.69
CA VAL A 321 -30.06 0.74 1.81
C VAL A 321 -30.58 0.26 0.46
N GLU A 322 -31.65 -0.58 0.46
CA GLU A 322 -32.25 -1.10 -0.79
C GLU A 322 -33.26 -0.12 -1.43
N GLY A 323 -33.22 1.16 -1.03
CA GLY A 323 -34.11 2.17 -1.57
C GLY A 323 -33.85 2.44 -3.07
N THR A 324 -34.90 2.43 -3.87
CA THR A 324 -34.85 2.74 -5.31
C THR A 324 -35.68 3.95 -5.66
N ILE A 325 -35.32 4.59 -6.78
CA ILE A 325 -36.08 5.67 -7.39
C ILE A 325 -36.33 5.29 -8.86
N ASN A 326 -37.59 5.14 -9.26
CA ASN A 326 -37.92 4.55 -10.58
C ASN A 326 -37.93 5.59 -11.71
N GLU A 327 -38.43 6.81 -11.44
CA GLU A 327 -38.44 7.90 -12.42
C GLU A 327 -37.97 9.17 -11.70
N VAL A 328 -36.78 9.66 -12.05
CA VAL A 328 -36.23 10.88 -11.48
C VAL A 328 -36.66 12.07 -12.33
N LYS A 329 -37.45 12.97 -11.74
CA LYS A 329 -37.85 14.23 -12.37
C LYS A 329 -36.81 15.34 -12.17
N GLY A 330 -36.04 15.23 -11.07
CA GLY A 330 -34.96 16.15 -10.74
C GLY A 330 -35.37 17.32 -9.86
N ASN A 331 -36.43 17.19 -9.05
CA ASN A 331 -36.66 18.11 -7.93
C ASN A 331 -35.69 17.84 -6.80
N VAL A 332 -35.01 18.86 -6.29
CA VAL A 332 -34.05 18.73 -5.18
C VAL A 332 -34.43 19.70 -4.09
N SER A 333 -34.67 19.17 -2.87
CA SER A 333 -34.98 19.95 -1.68
C SER A 333 -33.93 19.71 -0.60
N ILE A 334 -33.34 20.77 -0.09
CA ILE A 334 -32.29 20.77 0.93
C ILE A 334 -32.80 21.61 2.10
N SER A 335 -32.86 21.03 3.29
CA SER A 335 -33.42 21.68 4.46
C SER A 335 -32.48 21.58 5.65
N HIS A 336 -32.04 22.73 6.17
CA HIS A 336 -31.24 22.88 7.38
C HIS A 336 -29.99 21.99 7.41
N VAL A 337 -29.25 21.90 6.28
CA VAL A 337 -28.07 21.05 6.17
C VAL A 337 -26.87 21.72 6.80
N ASP A 338 -26.27 20.99 7.77
CA ASP A 338 -24.96 21.29 8.34
C ASP A 338 -23.97 20.22 7.93
N PHE A 339 -22.71 20.61 7.66
CA PHE A 339 -21.63 19.68 7.35
C PHE A 339 -20.26 20.23 7.71
N SER A 340 -19.38 19.33 8.19
CA SER A 340 -17.98 19.58 8.48
C SER A 340 -17.09 18.39 8.13
N TYR A 341 -15.95 18.64 7.47
CA TYR A 341 -14.92 17.61 7.29
C TYR A 341 -14.16 17.28 8.59
N ASP A 342 -14.04 18.29 9.46
CA ASP A 342 -13.52 18.19 10.82
C ASP A 342 -14.52 18.79 11.80
N LYS A 343 -14.87 18.05 12.85
CA LYS A 343 -15.84 18.47 13.88
C LYS A 343 -15.52 19.81 14.53
N ASN A 344 -14.27 20.29 14.41
CA ASN A 344 -13.83 21.58 14.96
C ASN A 344 -14.07 22.77 14.02
N HIS A 345 -14.31 22.51 12.73
CA HIS A 345 -14.49 23.56 11.70
C HIS A 345 -15.72 23.28 10.86
N ARG A 346 -16.84 23.92 11.23
CA ARG A 346 -18.04 23.88 10.40
C ARG A 346 -17.77 24.56 9.07
N LEU A 347 -18.11 23.88 7.98
CA LEU A 347 -17.92 24.39 6.63
C LEU A 347 -19.24 24.80 5.99
N ILE A 348 -20.31 24.04 6.20
CA ILE A 348 -21.65 24.36 5.71
C ILE A 348 -22.56 24.49 6.94
N GLU A 349 -23.32 25.58 7.03
CA GLU A 349 -24.21 25.86 8.14
C GLU A 349 -25.58 26.34 7.65
N ASP A 350 -26.64 25.67 8.12
CA ASP A 350 -28.05 25.99 7.84
C ASP A 350 -28.34 26.20 6.33
N PHE A 351 -27.83 25.29 5.51
CA PHE A 351 -27.94 25.38 4.05
C PHE A 351 -29.33 24.95 3.61
N ASN A 352 -30.06 25.86 2.97
CA ASN A 352 -31.42 25.67 2.49
C ASN A 352 -31.51 25.97 1.00
N LEU A 353 -32.16 25.07 0.21
CA LEU A 353 -32.30 25.23 -1.24
C LEU A 353 -33.47 24.41 -1.77
N GLU A 354 -34.28 25.02 -2.62
CA GLU A 354 -35.33 24.36 -3.40
C GLU A 354 -35.04 24.51 -4.88
N VAL A 355 -35.06 23.36 -5.61
CA VAL A 355 -34.76 23.32 -7.04
C VAL A 355 -35.86 22.58 -7.78
N ASP A 356 -36.49 23.23 -8.75
CA ASP A 356 -37.48 22.59 -9.57
C ASP A 356 -36.86 21.81 -10.74
N PRO A 357 -37.56 20.77 -11.29
CA PRO A 357 -37.09 19.99 -12.41
C PRO A 357 -36.69 20.83 -13.60
N GLY A 358 -35.55 20.54 -14.22
CA GLY A 358 -35.05 21.21 -15.42
C GLY A 358 -34.37 22.54 -15.18
N MET A 359 -34.26 23.03 -13.93
CA MET A 359 -33.53 24.25 -13.61
C MET A 359 -32.02 24.09 -13.82
N ARG A 360 -31.39 25.20 -14.25
CA ARG A 360 -29.92 25.34 -14.32
C ARG A 360 -29.46 26.18 -13.15
N ILE A 361 -28.72 25.60 -12.23
CA ILE A 361 -28.23 26.24 -11.02
C ILE A 361 -26.74 26.50 -11.15
N ALA A 362 -26.37 27.81 -11.20
CA ALA A 362 -24.96 28.20 -11.18
C ALA A 362 -24.50 28.45 -9.75
N ILE A 363 -23.43 27.81 -9.34
CA ILE A 363 -22.81 27.96 -8.02
C ILE A 363 -21.58 28.84 -8.19
N VAL A 364 -21.59 30.03 -7.59
CA VAL A 364 -20.50 30.99 -7.66
C VAL A 364 -20.01 31.38 -6.28
N GLY A 365 -18.72 31.72 -6.19
CA GLY A 365 -18.10 32.12 -4.92
C GLY A 365 -16.59 31.95 -4.94
N PRO A 366 -15.86 32.52 -3.97
CA PRO A 366 -14.42 32.42 -3.90
C PRO A 366 -13.95 30.97 -3.69
N THR A 367 -12.66 30.72 -3.94
CA THR A 367 -12.06 29.42 -3.67
C THR A 367 -12.19 29.09 -2.19
N GLY A 368 -12.55 27.83 -1.86
CA GLY A 368 -12.72 27.38 -0.49
C GLY A 368 -14.06 27.68 0.17
N CYS A 369 -15.02 28.34 -0.54
CA CYS A 369 -16.34 28.66 0.04
C CYS A 369 -17.31 27.47 0.15
N GLY A 370 -16.92 26.24 -0.23
CA GLY A 370 -17.75 25.04 -0.08
C GLY A 370 -18.45 24.52 -1.34
N LYS A 371 -18.16 25.04 -2.56
CA LYS A 371 -18.81 24.60 -3.82
C LYS A 371 -18.64 23.09 -4.07
N THR A 372 -17.42 22.60 -4.03
CA THR A 372 -17.12 21.17 -4.21
C THR A 372 -17.71 20.33 -3.08
N THR A 373 -17.73 20.84 -1.86
CA THR A 373 -18.37 20.19 -0.72
C THR A 373 -19.85 19.99 -0.94
N PHE A 374 -20.54 21.02 -1.43
CA PHE A 374 -21.96 20.92 -1.78
C PHE A 374 -22.22 19.81 -2.81
N ILE A 375 -21.40 19.73 -3.87
CA ILE A 375 -21.48 18.65 -4.87
C ILE A 375 -21.28 17.28 -4.21
N ASN A 376 -20.28 17.15 -3.33
CA ASN A 376 -20.00 15.91 -2.62
C ASN A 376 -21.18 15.45 -1.75
N LEU A 377 -21.93 16.37 -1.16
CA LEU A 377 -23.13 16.07 -0.38
C LEU A 377 -24.30 15.63 -1.29
N LEU A 378 -24.51 16.25 -2.44
CA LEU A 378 -25.53 15.83 -3.43
C LEU A 378 -25.29 14.39 -3.90
N MET A 379 -24.03 14.00 -4.14
CA MET A 379 -23.63 12.64 -4.56
C MET A 379 -23.56 11.65 -3.40
N ARG A 380 -23.79 12.12 -2.17
CA ARG A 380 -23.60 11.33 -0.95
C ARG A 380 -22.23 10.65 -0.92
N PHE A 381 -21.17 11.40 -1.27
CA PHE A 381 -19.80 11.02 -0.99
C PHE A 381 -19.44 11.23 0.49
N TYR A 382 -20.21 12.10 1.14
CA TYR A 382 -20.22 12.35 2.57
C TYR A 382 -21.67 12.43 3.04
N ASP A 383 -21.96 11.88 4.21
CA ASP A 383 -23.24 12.05 4.86
C ASP A 383 -23.28 13.41 5.58
N VAL A 384 -24.46 14.05 5.65
CA VAL A 384 -24.65 15.33 6.34
C VAL A 384 -24.57 15.16 7.85
N ASP A 385 -24.07 16.17 8.57
CA ASP A 385 -24.07 16.17 10.05
C ASP A 385 -25.48 16.40 10.61
N GLN A 386 -26.25 17.31 10.00
CA GLN A 386 -27.66 17.62 10.32
C GLN A 386 -28.41 18.00 9.06
N GLY A 387 -29.74 18.02 9.17
CA GLY A 387 -30.62 18.38 8.06
C GLY A 387 -30.93 17.22 7.13
N ASN A 388 -31.48 17.55 5.95
CA ASN A 388 -31.94 16.54 5.02
C ASN A 388 -31.81 17.04 3.56
N ILE A 389 -31.36 16.15 2.66
CA ILE A 389 -31.36 16.34 1.22
C ILE A 389 -32.34 15.34 0.62
N LYS A 390 -33.27 15.82 -0.21
CA LYS A 390 -34.29 14.98 -0.87
C LYS A 390 -34.21 15.15 -2.38
N ILE A 391 -34.48 14.06 -3.10
CA ILE A 391 -34.68 14.04 -4.55
C ILE A 391 -36.09 13.52 -4.82
N ASP A 392 -36.90 14.31 -5.51
CA ASP A 392 -38.30 14.02 -5.80
C ASP A 392 -39.08 13.61 -4.53
N GLY A 393 -38.81 14.33 -3.40
CA GLY A 393 -39.43 14.09 -2.11
C GLY A 393 -38.87 12.91 -1.30
N LYS A 394 -37.95 12.11 -1.85
CA LYS A 394 -37.30 11.00 -1.15
C LYS A 394 -35.97 11.45 -0.55
N PRO A 395 -35.69 11.18 0.74
CA PRO A 395 -34.42 11.50 1.34
C PRO A 395 -33.29 10.65 0.73
N ILE A 396 -32.13 11.26 0.48
CA ILE A 396 -31.00 10.58 -0.20
C ILE A 396 -30.37 9.47 0.65
N ASP A 397 -30.47 9.53 1.97
CA ASP A 397 -30.04 8.49 2.89
C ASP A 397 -30.96 7.25 2.90
N GLY A 398 -32.20 7.40 2.42
CA GLY A 398 -33.15 6.32 2.16
C GLY A 398 -33.03 5.69 0.78
N LEU A 399 -32.13 6.18 -0.08
CA LEU A 399 -31.84 5.61 -1.41
C LEU A 399 -30.54 4.82 -1.39
N SER A 400 -30.47 3.74 -2.18
CA SER A 400 -29.18 3.09 -2.42
C SER A 400 -28.22 4.07 -3.12
N ARG A 401 -26.93 4.02 -2.76
CA ARG A 401 -25.92 4.88 -3.39
C ARG A 401 -25.87 4.69 -4.90
N HIS A 402 -26.11 3.46 -5.36
CA HIS A 402 -26.19 3.18 -6.78
C HIS A 402 -27.39 3.89 -7.43
N ALA A 403 -28.59 3.82 -6.86
CA ALA A 403 -29.79 4.48 -7.38
C ALA A 403 -29.62 6.02 -7.36
N LEU A 404 -29.04 6.57 -6.30
CA LEU A 404 -28.75 7.99 -6.19
C LEU A 404 -27.72 8.44 -7.26
N ARG A 405 -26.56 7.79 -7.30
CA ARG A 405 -25.45 8.17 -8.19
C ARG A 405 -25.76 7.94 -9.67
N SER A 406 -26.56 6.93 -10.01
CA SER A 406 -27.04 6.72 -11.38
C SER A 406 -28.04 7.78 -11.86
N SER A 407 -28.63 8.55 -10.94
CA SER A 407 -29.50 9.68 -11.27
C SER A 407 -28.73 10.92 -11.71
N TYR A 408 -27.42 10.97 -11.46
CA TYR A 408 -26.56 12.08 -11.80
C TYR A 408 -25.54 11.72 -12.89
N GLY A 409 -25.32 12.62 -13.83
CA GLY A 409 -24.14 12.64 -14.70
C GLY A 409 -23.14 13.67 -14.18
N MET A 410 -21.91 13.26 -13.99
CA MET A 410 -20.90 14.10 -13.40
C MET A 410 -19.73 14.34 -14.37
N VAL A 411 -19.42 15.60 -14.62
CA VAL A 411 -18.22 16.03 -15.34
C VAL A 411 -17.41 16.91 -14.40
N LEU A 412 -16.27 16.37 -13.95
CA LEU A 412 -15.37 17.04 -13.02
C LEU A 412 -14.34 17.91 -13.72
N GLN A 413 -13.74 18.83 -12.96
CA GLN A 413 -12.59 19.62 -13.38
C GLN A 413 -11.40 18.74 -13.76
N GLU A 414 -11.08 17.74 -12.91
CA GLU A 414 -10.06 16.75 -13.20
C GLU A 414 -10.64 15.64 -14.08
N THR A 415 -10.22 15.64 -15.33
CA THR A 415 -10.66 14.65 -16.31
C THR A 415 -9.82 13.38 -16.19
N TRP A 416 -10.43 12.28 -15.78
CA TRP A 416 -9.76 10.98 -15.70
C TRP A 416 -10.03 10.13 -16.95
N ILE A 417 -8.95 9.59 -17.52
CA ILE A 417 -8.96 8.64 -18.64
C ILE A 417 -8.39 7.31 -18.13
N LYS A 418 -9.17 6.23 -18.32
CA LYS A 418 -8.74 4.87 -18.05
C LYS A 418 -7.70 4.45 -19.08
N ASP A 419 -6.64 3.78 -18.66
CA ASP A 419 -5.75 3.05 -19.56
C ASP A 419 -6.54 1.95 -20.29
N GLY A 420 -6.80 2.18 -21.59
CA GLY A 420 -7.66 1.31 -22.41
C GLY A 420 -8.09 1.97 -23.69
N THR A 421 -8.97 1.34 -24.46
CA THR A 421 -9.43 1.88 -25.73
C THR A 421 -10.35 3.09 -25.54
N VAL A 422 -10.50 3.92 -26.60
CA VAL A 422 -11.50 5.01 -26.63
C VAL A 422 -12.89 4.44 -26.34
N ARG A 423 -13.23 3.29 -26.94
CA ARG A 423 -14.49 2.56 -26.70
C ARG A 423 -14.71 2.29 -25.22
N GLU A 424 -13.74 1.66 -24.54
CA GLU A 424 -13.82 1.35 -23.11
C GLU A 424 -13.95 2.61 -22.24
N ASN A 425 -13.32 3.68 -22.66
CA ASN A 425 -13.40 4.96 -21.98
C ASN A 425 -14.78 5.60 -22.09
N ILE A 426 -15.41 5.56 -23.27
CA ILE A 426 -16.75 6.14 -23.46
C ILE A 426 -17.83 5.23 -22.84
N ALA A 427 -17.73 3.91 -23.02
CA ALA A 427 -18.69 2.96 -22.50
C ALA A 427 -18.56 2.70 -20.98
N PHE A 428 -17.68 3.41 -20.27
CA PHE A 428 -17.41 3.18 -18.85
C PHE A 428 -18.67 3.21 -17.97
N GLY A 429 -19.64 4.07 -18.26
CA GLY A 429 -20.90 4.19 -17.53
C GLY A 429 -22.04 3.30 -18.08
N LYS A 430 -21.87 2.71 -19.29
CA LYS A 430 -22.88 1.90 -19.97
C LYS A 430 -22.19 0.80 -20.79
N SER A 431 -21.91 -0.32 -20.14
CA SER A 431 -21.10 -1.43 -20.70
C SER A 431 -21.78 -2.18 -21.86
N ASP A 432 -23.10 -2.04 -22.02
CA ASP A 432 -23.93 -2.66 -23.06
C ASP A 432 -24.17 -1.74 -24.28
N ALA A 433 -23.47 -0.58 -24.34
CA ALA A 433 -23.62 0.36 -25.44
C ALA A 433 -23.08 -0.22 -26.75
N THR A 434 -23.87 -0.03 -27.82
CA THR A 434 -23.44 -0.40 -29.18
C THR A 434 -22.47 0.65 -29.74
N ASP A 435 -21.72 0.29 -30.79
CA ASP A 435 -20.85 1.23 -31.50
C ASP A 435 -21.62 2.43 -32.07
N GLU A 436 -22.85 2.19 -32.53
CA GLU A 436 -23.74 3.21 -33.05
C GLU A 436 -24.14 4.21 -31.96
N ASP A 437 -24.42 3.73 -30.73
CA ASP A 437 -24.70 4.58 -29.58
C ASP A 437 -23.49 5.43 -29.19
N ILE A 438 -22.29 4.82 -29.17
CA ILE A 438 -21.03 5.50 -28.86
C ILE A 438 -20.73 6.58 -29.90
N ILE A 439 -20.84 6.26 -31.20
CA ILE A 439 -20.59 7.21 -32.29
C ILE A 439 -21.61 8.35 -32.24
N ARG A 440 -22.88 8.07 -31.97
CA ARG A 440 -23.93 9.09 -31.81
C ARG A 440 -23.59 10.05 -30.67
N ALA A 441 -23.31 9.52 -29.49
CA ALA A 441 -22.92 10.32 -28.34
C ALA A 441 -21.64 11.12 -28.58
N ALA A 442 -20.64 10.55 -29.26
CA ALA A 442 -19.42 11.22 -29.64
C ALA A 442 -19.63 12.37 -30.64
N LYS A 443 -20.54 12.22 -31.60
CA LYS A 443 -20.92 13.31 -32.54
C LYS A 443 -21.66 14.42 -31.80
N GLU A 444 -22.58 14.11 -30.92
CA GLU A 444 -23.31 15.07 -30.11
C GLU A 444 -22.41 15.87 -29.16
N ALA A 445 -21.37 15.23 -28.61
CA ALA A 445 -20.39 15.83 -27.72
C ALA A 445 -19.19 16.45 -28.46
N HIS A 446 -19.19 16.52 -29.78
CA HIS A 446 -18.07 17.00 -30.61
C HIS A 446 -16.73 16.24 -30.43
N SER A 447 -16.73 15.05 -29.84
CA SER A 447 -15.52 14.24 -29.67
C SER A 447 -15.22 13.38 -30.91
N TRP A 448 -16.21 13.10 -31.78
CA TRP A 448 -16.02 12.23 -32.93
C TRP A 448 -14.96 12.76 -33.91
N GLU A 449 -14.86 14.08 -34.11
CA GLU A 449 -13.92 14.70 -35.04
C GLU A 449 -12.45 14.33 -34.75
N PHE A 450 -12.07 14.24 -33.49
CA PHE A 450 -10.72 13.81 -33.13
C PHE A 450 -10.58 12.30 -33.06
N ILE A 451 -11.63 11.55 -32.61
CA ILE A 451 -11.63 10.10 -32.54
C ILE A 451 -11.42 9.48 -33.92
N GLU A 452 -12.12 10.00 -34.94
CA GLU A 452 -11.98 9.52 -36.32
C GLU A 452 -10.57 9.68 -36.91
N ARG A 453 -9.80 10.67 -36.41
CA ARG A 453 -8.40 10.90 -36.81
C ARG A 453 -7.38 10.03 -36.08
N LEU A 454 -7.81 9.31 -35.02
CA LEU A 454 -6.91 8.39 -34.33
C LEU A 454 -6.61 7.16 -35.19
N PRO A 455 -5.41 6.56 -35.08
CA PRO A 455 -4.94 5.48 -35.97
C PRO A 455 -5.88 4.27 -36.06
N LYS A 456 -6.61 3.96 -34.97
CA LYS A 456 -7.56 2.85 -34.88
C LYS A 456 -8.97 3.31 -34.47
N GLY A 457 -9.29 4.58 -34.60
CA GLY A 457 -10.59 5.13 -34.19
C GLY A 457 -10.97 4.74 -32.75
N LEU A 458 -12.12 4.11 -32.55
CA LEU A 458 -12.61 3.67 -31.24
C LEU A 458 -11.71 2.62 -30.55
N ASP A 459 -10.90 1.86 -31.30
CA ASP A 459 -10.02 0.82 -30.76
C ASP A 459 -8.59 1.36 -30.48
N THR A 460 -8.37 2.65 -30.59
CA THR A 460 -7.13 3.29 -30.18
C THR A 460 -6.99 3.23 -28.68
N VAL A 461 -5.86 2.71 -28.18
CA VAL A 461 -5.55 2.69 -26.76
C VAL A 461 -5.08 4.08 -26.34
N LEU A 462 -5.68 4.59 -25.28
CA LEU A 462 -5.35 5.85 -24.65
C LEU A 462 -4.62 5.61 -23.31
N HIS A 463 -3.65 6.47 -23.06
CA HIS A 463 -2.99 6.67 -21.77
C HIS A 463 -3.24 8.11 -21.33
N GLU A 464 -2.98 8.43 -20.07
CA GLU A 464 -3.31 9.74 -19.50
C GLU A 464 -2.75 10.92 -20.32
N ASP A 465 -1.54 10.78 -20.86
CA ASP A 465 -0.86 11.82 -21.64
C ASP A 465 -1.06 11.71 -23.17
N SER A 466 -1.92 10.79 -23.63
CA SER A 466 -2.07 10.50 -25.08
C SER A 466 -2.85 11.58 -25.83
N ILE A 467 -3.67 12.37 -25.13
CA ILE A 467 -4.59 13.35 -25.72
C ILE A 467 -4.57 14.66 -24.92
N SER A 468 -4.97 15.76 -25.58
CA SER A 468 -5.02 17.07 -24.93
C SER A 468 -6.09 17.16 -23.83
N GLN A 469 -5.94 18.12 -22.91
CA GLN A 469 -6.90 18.35 -21.83
C GLN A 469 -8.34 18.60 -22.35
N GLY A 470 -8.48 19.37 -23.44
CA GLY A 470 -9.78 19.57 -24.08
C GLY A 470 -10.39 18.30 -24.65
N GLN A 471 -9.57 17.43 -25.28
CA GLN A 471 -10.02 16.13 -25.77
C GLN A 471 -10.43 15.19 -24.63
N LYS A 472 -9.70 15.18 -23.50
CA LYS A 472 -10.10 14.45 -22.29
C LYS A 472 -11.47 14.91 -21.81
N GLN A 473 -11.71 16.22 -21.75
CA GLN A 473 -12.98 16.78 -21.31
C GLN A 473 -14.13 16.41 -22.25
N LEU A 474 -13.92 16.48 -23.58
CA LEU A 474 -14.92 16.02 -24.56
C LEU A 474 -15.24 14.51 -24.39
N LEU A 475 -14.26 13.66 -24.09
CA LEU A 475 -14.52 12.25 -23.78
C LEU A 475 -15.33 12.06 -22.49
N CYS A 476 -15.05 12.85 -21.45
CA CYS A 476 -15.85 12.81 -20.21
C CYS A 476 -17.29 13.25 -20.45
N ILE A 477 -17.49 14.28 -21.26
CA ILE A 477 -18.84 14.71 -21.68
C ILE A 477 -19.52 13.61 -22.50
N THR A 478 -18.80 12.93 -23.39
CA THR A 478 -19.32 11.82 -24.20
C THR A 478 -19.80 10.65 -23.34
N ARG A 479 -19.09 10.34 -22.24
CA ARG A 479 -19.53 9.32 -21.26
C ARG A 479 -20.90 9.66 -20.68
N VAL A 480 -21.10 10.90 -20.27
CA VAL A 480 -22.37 11.36 -19.68
C VAL A 480 -23.46 11.44 -20.75
N MET A 481 -23.11 11.88 -21.98
CA MET A 481 -24.03 11.92 -23.12
C MET A 481 -24.54 10.53 -23.52
N LEU A 482 -23.71 9.49 -23.37
CA LEU A 482 -24.10 8.11 -23.64
C LEU A 482 -25.11 7.57 -22.62
N CYS A 483 -24.99 7.97 -21.34
CA CYS A 483 -25.86 7.53 -20.25
C CYS A 483 -27.15 8.34 -20.13
N LEU A 484 -27.13 9.63 -20.52
CA LEU A 484 -28.24 10.58 -20.46
C LEU A 484 -28.99 10.60 -19.12
N PRO A 485 -28.30 10.83 -17.98
CA PRO A 485 -28.95 10.85 -16.67
C PRO A 485 -29.89 12.06 -16.54
N PRO A 486 -30.92 11.99 -15.67
CA PRO A 486 -31.92 13.05 -15.50
C PRO A 486 -31.36 14.32 -14.81
N MET A 487 -30.30 14.20 -14.06
CA MET A 487 -29.65 15.32 -13.36
C MET A 487 -28.15 15.38 -13.71
N LEU A 488 -27.57 16.57 -13.61
CA LEU A 488 -26.18 16.83 -13.98
C LEU A 488 -25.45 17.60 -12.91
N ILE A 489 -24.17 17.27 -12.75
CA ILE A 489 -23.19 18.02 -11.99
C ILE A 489 -22.02 18.34 -12.92
N LEU A 490 -21.77 19.62 -13.15
CA LEU A 490 -20.75 20.10 -14.07
C LEU A 490 -19.78 21.02 -13.34
N ASP A 491 -18.48 20.75 -13.45
CA ASP A 491 -17.43 21.62 -12.93
C ASP A 491 -16.64 22.22 -14.09
N GLU A 492 -16.80 23.56 -14.30
CA GLU A 492 -16.30 24.30 -15.47
C GLU A 492 -14.90 24.86 -15.26
N ALA A 493 -13.88 24.10 -15.03
CA ALA A 493 -12.52 24.61 -15.04
C ALA A 493 -11.81 24.32 -16.37
N THR A 494 -11.60 25.37 -17.18
CA THR A 494 -11.04 25.24 -18.54
C THR A 494 -9.87 26.18 -18.81
N SER A 495 -9.05 26.48 -17.80
CA SER A 495 -7.97 27.48 -17.88
C SER A 495 -6.81 27.14 -18.84
N SER A 496 -6.83 25.99 -19.54
CA SER A 496 -5.72 25.54 -20.39
C SER A 496 -6.18 24.94 -21.74
N ILE A 497 -7.36 25.34 -22.24
CA ILE A 497 -7.95 24.78 -23.45
C ILE A 497 -7.97 25.86 -24.56
N ASP A 498 -7.71 25.47 -25.81
CA ASP A 498 -7.80 26.38 -26.95
C ASP A 498 -9.26 26.83 -27.20
N THR A 499 -9.42 28.01 -27.76
CA THR A 499 -10.73 28.66 -27.95
C THR A 499 -11.72 27.86 -28.79
N ARG A 500 -11.23 27.06 -29.77
CA ARG A 500 -12.11 26.25 -30.63
C ARG A 500 -12.68 25.06 -29.85
N THR A 501 -11.80 24.32 -29.16
CA THR A 501 -12.21 23.21 -28.32
C THR A 501 -13.08 23.67 -27.15
N GLU A 502 -12.79 24.87 -26.63
CA GLU A 502 -13.62 25.50 -25.59
C GLU A 502 -15.06 25.75 -26.08
N GLN A 503 -15.23 26.26 -27.31
CA GLN A 503 -16.55 26.44 -27.89
C GLN A 503 -17.29 25.12 -28.08
N GLN A 504 -16.60 24.06 -28.54
CA GLN A 504 -17.18 22.71 -28.69
C GLN A 504 -17.65 22.15 -27.36
N ILE A 505 -16.86 22.32 -26.29
CA ILE A 505 -17.22 21.91 -24.93
C ILE A 505 -18.48 22.63 -24.46
N GLN A 506 -18.57 23.96 -24.70
CA GLN A 506 -19.73 24.74 -24.31
C GLN A 506 -21.01 24.29 -25.05
N GLU A 507 -20.92 24.07 -26.35
CA GLU A 507 -22.04 23.56 -27.15
C GLU A 507 -22.48 22.16 -26.68
N ALA A 508 -21.53 21.30 -26.32
CA ALA A 508 -21.82 19.99 -25.77
C ALA A 508 -22.51 20.07 -24.39
N PHE A 509 -22.06 20.97 -23.52
CA PHE A 509 -22.71 21.22 -22.22
C PHE A 509 -24.13 21.74 -22.41
N ASP A 510 -24.36 22.71 -23.31
CA ASP A 510 -25.69 23.27 -23.55
C ASP A 510 -26.68 22.21 -24.06
N LYS A 511 -26.22 21.31 -24.95
CA LYS A 511 -27.02 20.15 -25.39
C LYS A 511 -27.31 19.20 -24.24
N LEU A 512 -26.29 18.88 -23.41
CA LEU A 512 -26.40 17.95 -22.29
C LEU A 512 -27.38 18.46 -21.22
N MET A 513 -27.38 19.77 -20.92
CA MET A 513 -28.22 20.38 -19.90
C MET A 513 -29.70 20.57 -20.34
N LYS A 514 -30.01 20.46 -21.61
CA LYS A 514 -31.37 20.73 -22.12
C LYS A 514 -32.40 19.81 -21.49
N GLY A 515 -33.35 20.38 -20.73
CA GLY A 515 -34.44 19.68 -20.08
C GLY A 515 -34.04 18.88 -18.83
N ARG A 516 -32.83 19.12 -18.28
CA ARG A 516 -32.31 18.42 -17.10
C ARG A 516 -31.94 19.38 -15.98
N THR A 517 -32.20 18.97 -14.75
CA THR A 517 -31.75 19.70 -13.57
C THR A 517 -30.20 19.64 -13.49
N SER A 518 -29.57 20.81 -13.51
CA SER A 518 -28.11 20.89 -13.66
C SER A 518 -27.51 21.80 -12.60
N PHE A 519 -26.55 21.26 -11.81
CA PHE A 519 -25.74 22.02 -10.87
C PHE A 519 -24.37 22.28 -11.49
N ILE A 520 -24.01 23.57 -11.62
CA ILE A 520 -22.83 23.99 -12.36
C ILE A 520 -21.93 24.81 -11.44
N VAL A 521 -20.72 24.38 -11.17
CA VAL A 521 -19.68 25.23 -10.57
C VAL A 521 -19.16 26.12 -11.67
N ALA A 522 -19.73 27.34 -11.73
CA ALA A 522 -19.54 28.22 -12.86
C ALA A 522 -18.30 29.11 -12.69
N HIS A 523 -17.41 29.01 -13.64
CA HIS A 523 -16.24 29.87 -13.81
C HIS A 523 -16.33 30.77 -15.04
N ARG A 524 -17.41 30.65 -15.81
CA ARG A 524 -17.65 31.41 -17.06
C ARG A 524 -18.87 32.31 -16.97
N LEU A 525 -18.71 33.46 -17.54
CA LEU A 525 -19.78 34.47 -17.58
C LEU A 525 -21.03 33.98 -18.34
N SER A 526 -20.85 33.29 -19.47
CA SER A 526 -21.95 32.76 -20.28
C SER A 526 -22.84 31.79 -19.51
N THR A 527 -22.22 30.89 -18.75
CA THR A 527 -22.92 29.88 -17.92
C THR A 527 -23.69 30.54 -16.78
N ILE A 528 -23.07 31.55 -16.12
CA ILE A 528 -23.71 32.30 -15.03
C ILE A 528 -24.93 33.05 -15.54
N ARG A 529 -24.82 33.75 -16.69
CA ARG A 529 -25.93 34.55 -17.26
C ARG A 529 -27.12 33.71 -17.68
N ASN A 530 -26.89 32.49 -18.17
CA ASN A 530 -27.93 31.61 -18.69
C ASN A 530 -28.51 30.69 -17.60
N ALA A 531 -28.10 30.82 -16.35
CA ALA A 531 -28.61 30.04 -15.23
C ALA A 531 -30.02 30.50 -14.83
N SER A 532 -30.89 29.52 -14.48
CA SER A 532 -32.23 29.80 -13.92
C SER A 532 -32.16 30.36 -12.51
N LEU A 533 -31.10 29.91 -11.75
CA LEU A 533 -30.84 30.35 -10.39
C LEU A 533 -29.32 30.40 -10.17
N ILE A 534 -28.85 31.48 -9.59
CA ILE A 534 -27.47 31.65 -9.17
C ILE A 534 -27.42 31.55 -7.66
N LEU A 535 -26.58 30.67 -7.14
CA LEU A 535 -26.27 30.55 -5.71
C LEU A 535 -24.92 31.19 -5.43
N VAL A 536 -24.90 32.23 -4.66
CA VAL A 536 -23.69 32.94 -4.27
C VAL A 536 -23.25 32.41 -2.91
N MET A 537 -22.16 31.63 -2.91
CA MET A 537 -21.62 31.02 -1.72
C MET A 537 -20.44 31.80 -1.14
N LYS A 538 -20.43 32.00 0.16
CA LYS A 538 -19.32 32.55 0.93
C LYS A 538 -19.27 31.91 2.31
N ASP A 539 -18.09 31.50 2.73
CA ASP A 539 -17.84 30.91 4.05
C ASP A 539 -18.86 29.80 4.41
N GLY A 540 -19.17 28.93 3.42
CA GLY A 540 -20.07 27.78 3.57
C GLY A 540 -21.57 28.09 3.59
N LYS A 541 -21.97 29.34 3.37
CA LYS A 541 -23.39 29.77 3.37
C LYS A 541 -23.79 30.32 2.01
N ILE A 542 -25.07 30.17 1.68
CA ILE A 542 -25.69 30.95 0.59
C ILE A 542 -25.95 32.36 1.14
N ILE A 543 -25.23 33.33 0.60
CA ILE A 543 -25.40 34.74 1.02
C ILE A 543 -26.34 35.53 0.09
N GLU A 544 -26.45 35.12 -1.17
CA GLU A 544 -27.37 35.70 -2.15
C GLU A 544 -27.85 34.57 -3.07
N GLN A 545 -29.09 34.68 -3.53
CA GLN A 545 -29.67 33.81 -4.57
C GLN A 545 -30.64 34.56 -5.44
N GLY A 546 -30.68 34.25 -6.72
CA GLY A 546 -31.55 34.91 -7.69
C GLY A 546 -31.05 34.78 -9.14
N THR A 547 -31.70 35.45 -10.06
CA THR A 547 -31.25 35.54 -11.46
C THR A 547 -30.08 36.52 -11.60
N HIS A 548 -29.39 36.47 -12.73
CA HIS A 548 -28.29 37.39 -13.04
C HIS A 548 -28.68 38.88 -12.91
N GLU A 549 -29.84 39.22 -13.45
CA GLU A 549 -30.33 40.61 -13.46
C GLU A 549 -30.72 41.07 -12.04
N GLU A 550 -31.40 40.23 -11.28
CA GLU A 550 -31.78 40.52 -9.88
C GLU A 550 -30.57 40.75 -9.00
N LEU A 551 -29.57 39.87 -9.07
CA LEU A 551 -28.38 39.97 -8.25
C LEU A 551 -27.49 41.16 -8.61
N LEU A 552 -27.43 41.53 -9.89
CA LEU A 552 -26.74 42.76 -10.29
C LEU A 552 -27.46 44.01 -9.78
N ALA A 553 -28.81 44.04 -9.84
CA ALA A 553 -29.62 45.15 -9.35
C ALA A 553 -29.52 45.33 -7.82
N GLN A 554 -29.32 44.24 -7.06
CA GLN A 554 -29.13 44.31 -5.61
C GLN A 554 -27.79 44.98 -5.21
N GLY A 555 -26.80 45.04 -6.09
CA GLY A 555 -25.49 45.66 -5.81
C GLY A 555 -24.68 44.97 -4.73
N GLY A 556 -25.00 43.72 -4.42
CA GLY A 556 -24.43 42.93 -3.33
C GLY A 556 -23.05 42.33 -3.62
N PHE A 557 -22.77 41.17 -2.99
CA PHE A 557 -21.49 40.44 -3.16
C PHE A 557 -21.34 39.90 -4.58
N TYR A 558 -22.43 39.43 -5.21
CA TYR A 558 -22.42 38.98 -6.59
C TYR A 558 -21.98 40.09 -7.55
N ASN A 559 -22.51 41.30 -7.38
CA ASN A 559 -22.12 42.45 -8.23
C ASN A 559 -20.63 42.76 -8.08
N LYS A 560 -20.08 42.71 -6.88
CA LYS A 560 -18.63 42.91 -6.63
C LYS A 560 -17.81 41.81 -7.29
N LEU A 561 -18.23 40.55 -7.16
CA LEU A 561 -17.56 39.39 -7.77
C LEU A 561 -17.57 39.50 -9.30
N TYR A 562 -18.72 39.82 -9.87
CA TYR A 562 -18.91 40.01 -11.29
C TYR A 562 -17.99 41.11 -11.84
N ASN A 563 -18.00 42.28 -11.23
CA ASN A 563 -17.16 43.40 -11.66
C ASN A 563 -15.66 43.12 -11.52
N SER A 564 -15.25 42.37 -10.50
CA SER A 564 -13.84 42.02 -10.30
C SER A 564 -13.31 40.94 -11.25
N GLN A 565 -14.17 40.01 -11.67
CA GLN A 565 -13.75 38.87 -12.51
C GLN A 565 -14.03 39.07 -14.01
N PHE A 566 -15.06 39.86 -14.37
CA PHE A 566 -15.58 39.89 -15.74
C PHE A 566 -15.67 41.30 -16.36
N GLN A 567 -15.52 42.38 -15.61
CA GLN A 567 -15.48 43.76 -16.14
C GLN A 567 -14.05 44.35 -16.19
N ALA A 568 -13.05 43.64 -15.72
CA ALA A 568 -11.65 44.11 -15.75
C ALA A 568 -10.93 43.76 -17.07
N VAL A 569 -11.66 43.81 -18.22
CA VAL A 569 -11.10 43.68 -19.58
C VAL A 569 -11.48 44.90 -20.39
#